data_cfe46e61d01011b2c769c65ca82245d5
#
_entry.id   cfe46e61d01011b2c769c65ca82245d5
#
_cell.length_a   1.000
_cell.length_b   1.000
_cell.length_c   1.000
_cell.angle_alpha   90.00
_cell.angle_beta   90.00
_cell.angle_gamma   90.00
#
_symmetry.space_group_name_H-M   'P 1'
#
loop_
_entity.id
_entity.type
_entity.pdbx_description
1 polymer ?
#
loop_
_entity_poly.entity_id
_entity_poly.type
_entity_poly.pdbx_seq_one_letter_code
_entity_poly.pdbx_strand_id
1 'polypeptide(L)'
;MNLKGRNFLKLMDYTPEEILYLIDLAADLKSKKKQGILHDSLIGKNIALIFEKTSTRTRCSFEVAAHDLGMHVTYLDPSGSQIGKKESIPDTARVLGRMFDGIEYRGYGQDIVEELAKYAGVPVWNGLTNEFHPTQMLADMLTVREHLEHLLSLIHISEPTRLRCIS
;
A
#
# COMPACT_ATOMS: atom_id res chain seq x y z
N MET A 1 2.62 13.71 -13.15
CA MET A 1 1.66 13.73 -12.01
C MET A 1 2.45 13.75 -10.71
N ASN A 2 2.03 14.47 -9.68
CA ASN A 2 2.76 14.54 -8.40
C ASN A 2 1.91 13.96 -7.26
N LEU A 3 2.23 12.74 -6.82
CA LEU A 3 1.59 12.06 -5.70
C LEU A 3 2.47 12.04 -4.43
N LYS A 4 3.55 12.84 -4.43
CA LYS A 4 4.49 12.90 -3.30
C LYS A 4 3.79 13.31 -2.01
N GLY A 5 4.00 12.53 -0.96
CA GLY A 5 3.45 12.80 0.38
C GLY A 5 1.99 12.41 0.58
N ARG A 6 1.31 11.86 -0.45
CA ARG A 6 -0.08 11.40 -0.32
C ARG A 6 -0.14 10.05 0.40
N ASN A 7 -1.18 9.90 1.21
CA ASN A 7 -1.55 8.62 1.79
C ASN A 7 -2.18 7.71 0.73
N PHE A 8 -2.05 6.39 0.89
CA PHE A 8 -2.68 5.41 0.01
C PHE A 8 -3.55 4.45 0.83
N LEU A 9 -4.76 4.91 1.19
CA LEU A 9 -5.65 4.21 2.13
C LEU A 9 -6.71 3.39 1.41
N LYS A 10 -7.26 3.91 0.32
CA LYS A 10 -8.27 3.26 -0.53
C LYS A 10 -8.21 3.84 -1.94
N LEU A 11 -8.60 3.08 -2.96
CA LEU A 11 -8.59 3.55 -4.35
C LEU A 11 -9.58 4.69 -4.60
N MET A 12 -10.65 4.77 -3.80
CA MET A 12 -11.65 5.83 -3.91
C MET A 12 -11.11 7.23 -3.64
N ASP A 13 -9.92 7.35 -3.04
CA ASP A 13 -9.25 8.63 -2.79
C ASP A 13 -8.45 9.13 -4.01
N TYR A 14 -8.48 8.37 -5.12
CA TYR A 14 -7.70 8.63 -6.32
C TYR A 14 -8.57 8.73 -7.57
N THR A 15 -8.18 9.60 -8.51
CA THR A 15 -8.84 9.66 -9.80
C THR A 15 -8.45 8.46 -10.68
N PRO A 16 -9.23 8.11 -11.71
CA PRO A 16 -8.86 7.06 -12.67
C PRO A 16 -7.49 7.29 -13.30
N GLU A 17 -7.14 8.53 -13.63
CA GLU A 17 -5.85 8.91 -14.21
C GLU A 17 -4.69 8.67 -13.23
N GLU A 18 -4.91 8.95 -11.95
CA GLU A 18 -3.92 8.69 -10.89
C GLU A 18 -3.71 7.18 -10.69
N ILE A 19 -4.79 6.39 -10.74
CA ILE A 19 -4.71 4.93 -10.66
C ILE A 19 -3.95 4.37 -11.87
N LEU A 20 -4.25 4.82 -13.08
CA LEU A 20 -3.52 4.40 -14.30
C LEU A 20 -2.04 4.76 -14.19
N TYR A 21 -1.72 5.96 -13.71
CA TYR A 21 -0.33 6.37 -13.48
C TYR A 21 0.40 5.43 -12.50
N LEU A 22 -0.26 5.02 -11.41
CA LEU A 22 0.33 4.07 -10.45
C LEU A 22 0.54 2.68 -11.07
N ILE A 23 -0.37 2.22 -11.91
CA ILE A 23 -0.24 0.96 -12.66
C ILE A 23 0.93 1.04 -13.66
N ASP A 24 1.08 2.18 -14.37
CA ASP A 24 2.19 2.40 -15.30
C ASP A 24 3.54 2.41 -14.58
N LEU A 25 3.61 3.10 -13.43
CA LEU A 25 4.79 3.12 -12.59
C LEU A 25 5.15 1.72 -12.09
N ALA A 26 4.15 0.94 -11.66
CA ALA A 26 4.37 -0.44 -11.21
C ALA A 26 4.91 -1.33 -12.35
N ALA A 27 4.39 -1.17 -13.58
CA ALA A 27 4.89 -1.88 -14.76
C ALA A 27 6.35 -1.52 -15.09
N ASP A 28 6.69 -0.23 -15.02
CA ASP A 28 8.06 0.26 -15.26
C ASP A 28 9.03 -0.31 -14.21
N LEU A 29 8.69 -0.21 -12.92
CA LEU A 29 9.52 -0.76 -11.83
C LEU A 29 9.67 -2.29 -11.93
N LYS A 30 8.61 -3.01 -12.29
CA LYS A 30 8.64 -4.46 -12.54
C LYS A 30 9.58 -4.80 -13.69
N SER A 31 9.54 -4.01 -14.77
CA SER A 31 10.44 -4.18 -15.92
C SER A 31 11.90 -3.92 -15.55
N LYS A 32 12.19 -2.84 -14.84
CA LYS A 32 13.54 -2.52 -14.34
C LYS A 32 14.09 -3.63 -13.47
N LYS A 33 13.30 -4.13 -12.51
CA LYS A 33 13.70 -5.25 -11.66
C LYS A 33 14.03 -6.51 -12.47
N LYS A 34 13.21 -6.87 -13.46
CA LYS A 34 13.47 -8.03 -14.34
C LYS A 34 14.75 -7.88 -15.17
N GLN A 35 15.11 -6.66 -15.53
CA GLN A 35 16.32 -6.34 -16.29
C GLN A 35 17.57 -6.14 -15.42
N GLY A 36 17.44 -6.21 -14.10
CA GLY A 36 18.54 -5.94 -13.16
C GLY A 36 18.97 -4.48 -13.14
N ILE A 37 18.11 -3.55 -13.59
CA ILE A 37 18.39 -2.12 -13.56
C ILE A 37 18.13 -1.60 -12.15
N LEU A 38 19.17 -1.03 -11.53
CA LEU A 38 19.04 -0.38 -10.23
C LEU A 38 18.08 0.81 -10.30
N HIS A 39 17.21 0.93 -9.31
CA HIS A 39 16.23 2.01 -9.22
C HIS A 39 16.08 2.50 -7.77
N ASP A 40 17.21 2.71 -7.13
CA ASP A 40 17.40 3.09 -5.74
C ASP A 40 17.08 4.56 -5.43
N SER A 41 15.98 5.05 -5.97
CA SER A 41 15.57 6.47 -5.92
C SER A 41 15.23 6.97 -4.52
N LEU A 42 15.13 6.10 -3.52
CA LEU A 42 14.75 6.43 -2.14
C LEU A 42 15.85 6.05 -1.13
N ILE A 43 17.12 6.10 -1.55
CA ILE A 43 18.27 5.84 -0.67
C ILE A 43 18.18 6.69 0.61
N GLY A 44 18.41 6.04 1.75
CA GLY A 44 18.44 6.66 3.07
C GLY A 44 17.07 6.92 3.68
N LYS A 45 15.98 6.55 3.00
CA LYS A 45 14.64 6.59 3.57
C LYS A 45 14.38 5.37 4.44
N ASN A 46 13.58 5.56 5.49
CA ASN A 46 13.21 4.52 6.44
C ASN A 46 11.70 4.39 6.50
N ILE A 47 11.19 3.17 6.43
CA ILE A 47 9.76 2.92 6.57
C ILE A 47 9.45 1.95 7.72
N ALA A 48 8.31 2.17 8.38
CA ALA A 48 7.77 1.22 9.35
C ALA A 48 6.71 0.35 8.67
N LEU A 49 6.76 -0.96 8.94
CA LEU A 49 5.71 -1.91 8.56
C LEU A 49 5.00 -2.37 9.84
N ILE A 50 3.77 -1.91 10.02
CA ILE A 50 2.93 -2.23 11.19
C ILE A 50 1.98 -3.36 10.81
N PHE A 51 2.11 -4.50 11.49
CA PHE A 51 1.26 -5.66 11.25
C PHE A 51 0.49 -6.04 12.52
N GLU A 52 -0.83 -5.87 12.51
CA GLU A 52 -1.73 -6.46 13.50
C GLU A 52 -2.24 -7.82 13.06
N LYS A 53 -2.27 -8.08 11.74
CA LYS A 53 -2.53 -9.38 11.13
C LYS A 53 -1.27 -9.89 10.46
N THR A 54 -0.86 -11.10 10.80
CA THR A 54 0.29 -11.75 10.18
C THR A 54 0.08 -11.94 8.66
N SER A 55 1.14 -11.75 7.88
CA SER A 55 1.13 -12.01 6.44
C SER A 55 2.54 -12.16 5.93
N THR A 56 2.85 -13.31 5.36
CA THR A 56 4.14 -13.55 4.70
C THR A 56 4.25 -12.76 3.40
N ARG A 57 3.26 -12.83 2.52
CA ARG A 57 3.31 -12.20 1.18
C ARG A 57 3.40 -10.69 1.26
N THR A 58 2.51 -10.04 2.02
CA THR A 58 2.49 -8.58 2.14
C THR A 58 3.80 -8.08 2.76
N ARG A 59 4.27 -8.71 3.84
CA ARG A 59 5.53 -8.37 4.48
C ARG A 59 6.68 -8.45 3.49
N CYS A 60 6.90 -9.60 2.85
CA CYS A 60 7.99 -9.78 1.90
C CYS A 60 7.89 -8.80 0.72
N SER A 61 6.67 -8.51 0.22
CA SER A 61 6.49 -7.57 -0.88
C SER A 61 6.94 -6.16 -0.51
N PHE A 62 6.55 -5.65 0.66
CA PHE A 62 6.98 -4.33 1.12
C PHE A 62 8.47 -4.29 1.46
N GLU A 63 9.01 -5.31 2.15
CA GLU A 63 10.44 -5.38 2.47
C GLU A 63 11.30 -5.38 1.21
N VAL A 64 10.96 -6.23 0.22
CA VAL A 64 11.72 -6.33 -1.03
C VAL A 64 11.57 -5.06 -1.87
N ALA A 65 10.36 -4.51 -1.99
CA ALA A 65 10.16 -3.26 -2.74
C ALA A 65 10.91 -2.08 -2.12
N ALA A 66 10.90 -1.97 -0.79
CA ALA A 66 11.67 -0.96 -0.08
C ALA A 66 13.17 -1.11 -0.33
N HIS A 67 13.68 -2.33 -0.24
CA HIS A 67 15.10 -2.63 -0.50
C HIS A 67 15.49 -2.29 -1.94
N ASP A 68 14.68 -2.67 -2.93
CA ASP A 68 14.94 -2.35 -4.35
C ASP A 68 15.00 -0.84 -4.60
N LEU A 69 14.25 -0.05 -3.81
CA LEU A 69 14.25 1.42 -3.86
C LEU A 69 15.35 2.09 -3.00
N GLY A 70 16.19 1.30 -2.32
CA GLY A 70 17.26 1.80 -1.44
C GLY A 70 16.81 2.25 -0.06
N MET A 71 15.60 1.84 0.37
CA MET A 71 15.07 2.16 1.69
C MET A 71 15.47 1.11 2.73
N HIS A 72 15.43 1.53 4.01
CA HIS A 72 15.47 0.63 5.16
C HIS A 72 14.07 0.36 5.70
N VAL A 73 13.88 -0.81 6.30
CA VAL A 73 12.58 -1.28 6.81
C VAL A 73 12.71 -1.66 8.28
N THR A 74 11.75 -1.23 9.09
CA THR A 74 11.53 -1.73 10.44
C THR A 74 10.17 -2.42 10.50
N TYR A 75 10.20 -3.73 10.78
CA TYR A 75 8.98 -4.52 10.96
C TYR A 75 8.52 -4.49 12.42
N LEU A 76 7.27 -4.12 12.63
CA LEU A 76 6.62 -4.07 13.93
C LEU A 76 5.52 -5.15 13.97
N ASP A 77 5.82 -6.25 14.63
CA ASP A 77 4.89 -7.37 14.71
C ASP A 77 3.82 -7.17 15.81
N PRO A 78 2.71 -7.95 15.77
CA PRO A 78 1.63 -7.82 16.74
C PRO A 78 2.05 -8.14 18.19
N SER A 79 3.06 -8.96 18.39
CA SER A 79 3.52 -9.38 19.72
C SER A 79 4.46 -8.37 20.36
N GLY A 80 5.28 -7.71 19.55
CA GLY A 80 6.26 -6.71 19.97
C GLY A 80 5.72 -5.28 20.02
N SER A 81 4.54 -5.03 19.41
CA SER A 81 3.97 -3.68 19.33
C SER A 81 3.02 -3.38 20.50
N GLN A 82 3.09 -2.17 21.02
CA GLN A 82 2.17 -1.64 22.03
C GLN A 82 0.99 -0.86 21.42
N ILE A 83 0.91 -0.81 20.09
CA ILE A 83 -0.10 -0.06 19.32
C ILE A 83 -1.50 -0.54 19.70
N GLY A 84 -2.36 0.42 20.07
CA GLY A 84 -3.75 0.14 20.46
C GLY A 84 -3.92 -0.62 21.78
N LYS A 85 -2.83 -0.91 22.52
CA LYS A 85 -2.87 -1.58 23.83
C LYS A 85 -2.55 -0.62 24.97
N LYS A 86 -1.33 -0.10 25.00
CA LYS A 86 -0.86 0.86 26.01
C LYS A 86 -0.70 2.26 25.45
N GLU A 87 -0.56 2.39 24.15
CA GLU A 87 -0.45 3.68 23.45
C GLU A 87 -1.66 3.89 22.56
N SER A 88 -2.14 5.14 22.51
CA SER A 88 -3.20 5.52 21.57
C SER A 88 -2.66 5.51 20.12
N ILE A 89 -3.54 5.26 19.15
CA ILE A 89 -3.16 5.33 17.73
C ILE A 89 -2.58 6.69 17.35
N PRO A 90 -3.16 7.84 17.79
CA PRO A 90 -2.57 9.16 17.52
C PRO A 90 -1.16 9.36 18.09
N ASP A 91 -0.88 8.84 19.27
CA ASP A 91 0.44 9.00 19.88
C ASP A 91 1.48 8.14 19.17
N THR A 92 1.15 6.87 18.89
CA THR A 92 1.97 6.00 18.07
C THR A 92 2.25 6.62 16.70
N ALA A 93 1.22 7.17 16.03
CA ALA A 93 1.38 7.83 14.73
C ALA A 93 2.36 8.99 14.79
N ARG A 94 2.25 9.87 15.80
CA ARG A 94 3.15 11.00 15.97
C ARG A 94 4.60 10.58 16.23
N VAL A 95 4.80 9.53 17.05
CA VAL A 95 6.14 9.01 17.35
C VAL A 95 6.75 8.40 16.08
N LEU A 96 6.04 7.51 15.40
CA LEU A 96 6.55 6.86 14.19
C LEU A 96 6.77 7.87 13.05
N GLY A 97 5.91 8.86 12.89
CA GLY A 97 6.06 9.91 11.90
C GLY A 97 7.26 10.84 12.12
N ARG A 98 7.87 10.84 13.34
CA ARG A 98 9.14 11.53 13.62
C ARG A 98 10.36 10.65 13.36
N MET A 99 10.19 9.34 13.30
CA MET A 99 11.27 8.37 13.13
C MET A 99 11.38 7.87 11.69
N PHE A 100 10.26 7.79 10.97
CA PHE A 100 10.16 7.18 9.65
C PHE A 100 9.70 8.16 8.58
N ASP A 101 10.05 7.88 7.34
CA ASP A 101 9.64 8.65 6.15
C ASP A 101 8.30 8.15 5.56
N GLY A 102 7.81 7.02 6.03
CA GLY A 102 6.53 6.44 5.62
C GLY A 102 6.15 5.26 6.50
N ILE A 103 4.86 4.94 6.54
CA ILE A 103 4.29 3.88 7.37
C ILE A 103 3.38 3.00 6.52
N GLU A 104 3.60 1.70 6.53
CA GLU A 104 2.62 0.72 6.07
C GLU A 104 1.86 0.15 7.27
N TYR A 105 0.56 -0.01 7.09
CA TYR A 105 -0.30 -0.63 8.08
C TYR A 105 -1.08 -1.80 7.47
N ARG A 106 -1.02 -2.93 8.14
CA ARG A 106 -1.85 -4.10 7.87
C ARG A 106 -2.55 -4.56 9.14
N GLY A 107 -3.86 -4.44 9.19
CA GLY A 107 -4.61 -4.72 10.42
C GLY A 107 -6.09 -4.98 10.21
N TYR A 108 -6.89 -4.49 11.15
CA TYR A 108 -8.32 -4.78 11.22
C TYR A 108 -9.16 -3.63 10.67
N GLY A 109 -9.25 -2.52 11.39
CA GLY A 109 -10.15 -1.43 11.08
C GLY A 109 -9.59 -0.42 10.08
N GLN A 110 -10.43 0.05 9.18
CA GLN A 110 -10.06 1.16 8.29
C GLN A 110 -9.89 2.46 9.07
N ASP A 111 -10.66 2.65 10.14
CA ASP A 111 -10.56 3.76 11.08
C ASP A 111 -9.16 3.89 11.69
N ILE A 112 -8.51 2.77 11.99
CA ILE A 112 -7.14 2.75 12.56
C ILE A 112 -6.14 3.31 11.55
N VAL A 113 -6.15 2.86 10.30
CA VAL A 113 -5.22 3.35 9.28
C VAL A 113 -5.51 4.80 8.89
N GLU A 114 -6.76 5.23 8.91
CA GLU A 114 -7.15 6.62 8.68
C GLU A 114 -6.69 7.53 9.84
N GLU A 115 -6.78 7.05 11.08
CA GLU A 115 -6.26 7.77 12.25
C GLU A 115 -4.73 7.84 12.23
N LEU A 116 -4.02 6.77 11.89
CA LEU A 116 -2.58 6.79 11.64
C LEU A 116 -2.21 7.86 10.60
N ALA A 117 -2.88 7.85 9.46
CA ALA A 117 -2.65 8.81 8.37
C ALA A 117 -2.88 10.27 8.79
N LYS A 118 -3.86 10.50 9.65
CA LYS A 118 -4.19 11.84 10.16
C LYS A 118 -3.10 12.43 11.05
N TYR A 119 -2.41 11.60 11.84
CA TYR A 119 -1.50 12.09 12.87
C TYR A 119 -0.02 11.82 12.59
N ALA A 120 0.32 10.95 11.65
CA ALA A 120 1.71 10.58 11.36
C ALA A 120 2.54 11.73 10.77
N GLY A 121 1.95 12.59 9.92
CA GLY A 121 2.68 13.65 9.22
C GLY A 121 3.61 13.14 8.11
N VAL A 122 3.59 11.84 7.83
CA VAL A 122 4.28 11.16 6.74
C VAL A 122 3.29 10.28 5.98
N PRO A 123 3.56 9.88 4.72
CA PRO A 123 2.68 9.00 3.97
C PRO A 123 2.36 7.70 4.69
N VAL A 124 1.10 7.32 4.70
CA VAL A 124 0.61 6.04 5.24
C VAL A 124 -0.01 5.23 4.11
N TRP A 125 0.35 3.94 4.05
CA TRP A 125 -0.12 2.99 3.05
C TRP A 125 -0.90 1.87 3.71
N ASN A 126 -2.08 1.58 3.16
CA ASN A 126 -2.92 0.48 3.60
C ASN A 126 -2.49 -0.82 2.92
N GLY A 127 -1.81 -1.70 3.65
CA GLY A 127 -1.44 -3.05 3.22
C GLY A 127 -2.61 -4.03 3.26
N LEU A 128 -3.59 -3.81 4.12
CA LEU A 128 -4.92 -4.45 4.20
C LEU A 128 -5.66 -3.99 5.46
N THR A 129 -6.93 -3.67 5.31
CA THR A 129 -7.92 -3.62 6.39
C THR A 129 -9.06 -4.60 6.11
N ASN A 130 -10.06 -4.67 6.97
CA ASN A 130 -11.25 -5.48 6.71
C ASN A 130 -12.03 -4.96 5.49
N GLU A 131 -12.00 -3.66 5.27
CA GLU A 131 -12.78 -2.95 4.26
C GLU A 131 -12.05 -2.80 2.93
N PHE A 132 -10.71 -2.54 2.96
CA PHE A 132 -9.95 -2.18 1.76
C PHE A 132 -8.59 -2.88 1.69
N HIS A 133 -8.18 -3.18 0.45
CA HIS A 133 -6.84 -3.67 0.13
C HIS A 133 -6.33 -3.02 -1.17
N PRO A 134 -6.03 -1.69 -1.14
CA PRO A 134 -5.74 -0.95 -2.37
C PRO A 134 -4.50 -1.44 -3.11
N THR A 135 -3.48 -1.89 -2.39
CA THR A 135 -2.26 -2.45 -3.02
C THR A 135 -2.54 -3.73 -3.79
N GLN A 136 -3.44 -4.61 -3.29
CA GLN A 136 -3.86 -5.79 -4.02
C GLN A 136 -4.63 -5.43 -5.29
N MET A 137 -5.52 -4.45 -5.20
CA MET A 137 -6.29 -4.01 -6.38
C MET A 137 -5.38 -3.49 -7.50
N LEU A 138 -4.32 -2.73 -7.18
CA LEU A 138 -3.34 -2.31 -8.20
C LEU A 138 -2.61 -3.51 -8.81
N ALA A 139 -2.23 -4.50 -8.00
CA ALA A 139 -1.56 -5.71 -8.48
C ALA A 139 -2.49 -6.52 -9.39
N ASP A 140 -3.76 -6.66 -9.04
CA ASP A 140 -4.77 -7.36 -9.85
C ASP A 140 -5.00 -6.63 -11.18
N MET A 141 -5.15 -5.30 -11.16
CA MET A 141 -5.30 -4.48 -12.37
C MET A 141 -4.08 -4.60 -13.28
N LEU A 142 -2.86 -4.58 -12.74
CA LEU A 142 -1.64 -4.79 -13.52
C LEU A 142 -1.61 -6.18 -14.14
N THR A 143 -1.94 -7.21 -13.37
CA THR A 143 -1.98 -8.61 -13.83
C THR A 143 -2.99 -8.77 -14.97
N VAL A 144 -4.18 -8.21 -14.81
CA VAL A 144 -5.21 -8.21 -15.84
C VAL A 144 -4.72 -7.51 -17.11
N ARG A 145 -4.09 -6.34 -16.98
CA ARG A 145 -3.53 -5.59 -18.12
C ARG A 145 -2.43 -6.38 -18.86
N GLU A 146 -1.61 -7.13 -18.14
CA GLU A 146 -0.56 -7.94 -18.74
C GLU A 146 -1.07 -9.17 -19.51
N HIS A 147 -2.27 -9.67 -19.19
CA HIS A 147 -2.84 -10.86 -19.80
C HIS A 147 -3.98 -10.58 -20.78
N LEU A 148 -4.61 -9.42 -20.64
CA LEU A 148 -5.73 -9.01 -21.48
C LEU A 148 -5.38 -7.64 -22.07
N GLU A 149 -5.34 -7.53 -23.39
CA GLU A 149 -4.91 -6.32 -24.11
C GLU A 149 -5.73 -5.05 -23.80
N HIS A 150 -6.90 -5.18 -23.12
CA HIS A 150 -7.79 -4.06 -22.82
C HIS A 150 -8.36 -4.12 -21.40
N LEU A 151 -7.78 -3.35 -20.47
CA LEU A 151 -8.31 -3.15 -19.11
C LEU A 151 -9.72 -2.52 -19.09
N LEU A 152 -10.01 -1.65 -20.05
CA LEU A 152 -11.26 -0.90 -20.12
C LEU A 152 -12.49 -1.78 -20.40
N SER A 153 -12.33 -2.93 -21.05
CA SER A 153 -13.44 -3.85 -21.29
C SER A 153 -13.89 -4.60 -20.04
N LEU A 154 -13.02 -4.76 -19.05
CA LEU A 154 -13.32 -5.51 -17.82
C LEU A 154 -14.12 -4.69 -16.80
N ILE A 155 -13.97 -3.38 -16.76
CA ILE A 155 -14.79 -2.50 -15.94
C ILE A 155 -16.26 -2.60 -16.35
N HIS A 156 -16.54 -2.79 -17.64
CA HIS A 156 -17.89 -2.98 -18.17
C HIS A 156 -18.44 -4.42 -17.99
N ILE A 157 -17.58 -5.41 -17.80
CA ILE A 157 -17.99 -6.82 -17.63
C ILE A 157 -18.27 -7.16 -16.17
N SER A 158 -17.60 -6.53 -15.20
CA SER A 158 -17.75 -6.85 -13.78
C SER A 158 -19.00 -6.24 -13.12
N GLU A 159 -19.54 -5.16 -13.65
CA GLU A 159 -20.72 -4.49 -13.10
C GLU A 159 -22.04 -5.29 -13.28
N PRO A 160 -22.36 -5.89 -14.44
CA PRO A 160 -23.63 -6.59 -14.61
C PRO A 160 -23.71 -7.93 -13.88
N THR A 161 -22.58 -8.57 -13.55
CA THR A 161 -22.58 -9.92 -12.98
C THR A 161 -22.77 -9.91 -11.46
N ARG A 162 -22.44 -8.82 -10.79
CA ARG A 162 -22.58 -8.70 -9.34
C ARG A 162 -24.03 -8.57 -8.87
N LEU A 163 -24.91 -8.10 -9.73
CA LEU A 163 -26.34 -7.93 -9.42
C LEU A 163 -27.20 -9.20 -9.61
N ARG A 164 -26.63 -10.30 -10.15
CA ARG A 164 -27.37 -11.53 -10.38
C ARG A 164 -27.03 -12.69 -9.42
N CYS A 165 -26.11 -12.52 -8.51
CA CYS A 165 -25.73 -13.55 -7.54
C CYS A 165 -26.29 -13.35 -6.13
N ILE A 166 -27.27 -12.46 -5.98
CA ILE A 166 -28.03 -12.27 -4.73
C ILE A 166 -29.52 -12.43 -5.05
N SER A 167 -29.90 -13.67 -5.22
CA SER A 167 -31.30 -14.12 -5.10
C SER A 167 -31.33 -15.58 -4.68
#